data_cde8d141d07104300a42333ede3f1188
#
_entry.id   cde8d141d07104300a42333ede3f1188
#
_cell.length_a   1.000
_cell.length_b   1.000
_cell.length_c   1.000
_cell.angle_alpha   90.00
_cell.angle_beta   90.00
_cell.angle_gamma   90.00
#
_symmetry.space_group_name_H-M   'P 1'
#
loop_
_entity.id
_entity.type
_entity.pdbx_description
1 polymer ?
#
loop_
_entity_poly.entity_id
_entity_poly.type
_entity_poly.pdbx_seq_one_letter_code
_entity_poly.pdbx_strand_id
1 'polypeptide(L)'
;MKKLITFSVILLSSIGAFITFTNESYKDNGRAGNTGSPGEPTCQTGGCHSGTANTGPGSVTITSSDMTGWEYVPGTTYNISVNVAETGKLVFGLATEALNTSNTNAGTLNVTNATRMRLLTAANGRTSLTHQFNGGLSNDAATFDFTWTAPSTDIGNITFYVAGNACNRNGNTSGDQCYTTTQVCTAKVADSTGTGIQSFESELNLNIFPNPVVDKINIHLNNTSILNNTNISLIDMSGKTVANLANNVQLTSNSVLSYDRPHNLNTGLYILQISNGRETKSSRLFLQ
;
A
#
# COMPACT_ATOMS: atom_id res chain seq x y z
N MET A 1 -44.47 78.14 -40.30
CA MET A 1 -43.44 77.52 -39.46
C MET A 1 -43.86 76.06 -39.10
N LYS A 2 -43.29 75.08 -39.87
CA LYS A 2 -43.59 73.65 -39.71
C LYS A 2 -42.51 73.07 -38.78
N LYS A 3 -42.90 72.57 -37.65
CA LYS A 3 -42.02 71.87 -36.72
C LYS A 3 -41.83 70.44 -37.25
N LEU A 4 -40.62 70.10 -37.52
CA LEU A 4 -40.20 68.73 -37.80
C LEU A 4 -39.99 68.00 -36.52
N ILE A 5 -40.76 66.94 -36.32
CA ILE A 5 -40.58 66.03 -35.17
C ILE A 5 -39.72 64.86 -35.68
N THR A 6 -38.47 64.82 -35.21
CA THR A 6 -37.58 63.71 -35.51
C THR A 6 -37.82 62.56 -34.53
N PHE A 7 -38.32 61.44 -34.99
CA PHE A 7 -38.40 60.22 -34.23
C PHE A 7 -37.05 59.48 -34.27
N SER A 8 -36.37 59.46 -33.13
CA SER A 8 -35.20 58.59 -32.95
C SER A 8 -35.67 57.18 -32.61
N VAL A 9 -35.47 56.26 -33.55
CA VAL A 9 -35.66 54.83 -33.32
C VAL A 9 -34.40 54.34 -32.61
N ILE A 10 -34.49 54.02 -31.33
CA ILE A 10 -33.43 53.31 -30.61
C ILE A 10 -33.55 51.84 -30.96
N LEU A 11 -32.63 51.35 -31.79
CA LEU A 11 -32.46 49.93 -32.11
C LEU A 11 -31.75 49.26 -30.91
N LEU A 12 -32.52 48.62 -30.01
CA LEU A 12 -31.96 47.75 -28.99
C LEU A 12 -31.46 46.47 -29.68
N SER A 13 -30.16 46.39 -29.93
CA SER A 13 -29.49 45.14 -30.28
C SER A 13 -29.39 44.26 -29.04
N SER A 14 -30.29 43.30 -28.86
CA SER A 14 -30.14 42.22 -27.91
C SER A 14 -28.97 41.35 -28.33
N ILE A 15 -27.82 41.55 -27.72
CA ILE A 15 -26.72 40.58 -27.78
C ILE A 15 -27.18 39.36 -26.97
N GLY A 16 -27.78 38.41 -27.67
CA GLY A 16 -28.00 37.07 -27.15
C GLY A 16 -26.66 36.44 -26.87
N ALA A 17 -26.25 36.40 -25.60
CA ALA A 17 -25.16 35.57 -25.18
C ALA A 17 -25.57 34.11 -25.48
N PHE A 18 -25.14 33.57 -26.59
CA PHE A 18 -25.14 32.13 -26.81
C PHE A 18 -24.14 31.54 -25.81
N ILE A 19 -24.64 31.11 -24.64
CA ILE A 19 -23.90 30.19 -23.76
C ILE A 19 -23.89 28.88 -24.56
N THR A 20 -22.86 28.65 -25.34
CA THR A 20 -22.54 27.34 -25.85
C THR A 20 -22.13 26.54 -24.63
N PHE A 21 -23.06 25.74 -24.09
CA PHE A 21 -22.68 24.61 -23.25
C PHE A 21 -21.83 23.71 -24.15
N THR A 22 -20.52 23.85 -24.07
CA THR A 22 -19.64 22.82 -24.55
C THR A 22 -19.97 21.62 -23.69
N ASN A 23 -20.74 20.67 -24.23
CA ASN A 23 -20.80 19.32 -23.70
C ASN A 23 -19.37 18.80 -23.75
N GLU A 24 -18.60 19.15 -22.75
CA GLU A 24 -17.35 18.46 -22.48
C GLU A 24 -17.72 16.99 -22.42
N SER A 25 -17.17 16.23 -23.34
CA SER A 25 -17.33 14.79 -23.46
C SER A 25 -16.67 14.11 -22.25
N TYR A 26 -17.22 14.32 -21.04
CA TYR A 26 -16.80 13.65 -19.81
C TYR A 26 -17.20 12.17 -19.77
N LYS A 27 -17.83 11.68 -20.82
CA LYS A 27 -18.52 10.39 -20.84
C LYS A 27 -17.56 9.21 -20.89
N ASP A 28 -16.33 9.41 -21.35
CA ASP A 28 -15.43 8.31 -21.68
C ASP A 28 -14.19 8.22 -20.78
N ASN A 29 -14.06 9.10 -19.79
CA ASN A 29 -12.99 9.08 -18.81
C ASN A 29 -13.50 8.58 -17.45
N GLY A 30 -12.71 7.73 -16.80
CA GLY A 30 -12.97 7.29 -15.42
C GLY A 30 -13.00 8.46 -14.44
N ARG A 31 -13.77 8.33 -13.39
CA ARG A 31 -13.91 9.31 -12.30
C ARG A 31 -13.44 8.69 -10.98
N ALA A 32 -12.81 9.49 -10.13
CA ALA A 32 -12.58 9.11 -8.75
C ALA A 32 -13.90 9.11 -7.95
N GLY A 33 -13.93 8.33 -6.86
CA GLY A 33 -15.09 8.29 -5.97
C GLY A 33 -16.26 7.46 -6.50
N ASN A 34 -15.99 6.47 -7.36
CA ASN A 34 -17.00 5.59 -7.93
C ASN A 34 -16.60 4.10 -7.88
N THR A 35 -15.88 3.72 -6.84
CA THR A 35 -15.36 2.37 -6.65
C THR A 35 -16.34 1.41 -5.99
N GLY A 36 -17.44 1.94 -5.41
CA GLY A 36 -18.38 1.18 -4.60
C GLY A 36 -17.85 0.87 -3.19
N SER A 37 -16.77 1.50 -2.77
CA SER A 37 -16.24 1.41 -1.41
C SER A 37 -17.15 2.10 -0.39
N PRO A 38 -16.95 1.90 0.91
CA PRO A 38 -17.75 2.55 1.93
C PRO A 38 -17.81 4.08 1.76
N GLY A 39 -19.02 4.58 1.54
CA GLY A 39 -19.28 6.02 1.33
C GLY A 39 -19.10 6.49 -0.12
N GLU A 40 -18.81 5.60 -1.05
CA GLU A 40 -18.74 5.93 -2.49
C GLU A 40 -19.81 5.19 -3.30
N PRO A 41 -20.39 5.86 -4.33
CA PRO A 41 -21.25 5.18 -5.31
C PRO A 41 -20.41 4.27 -6.23
N THR A 42 -21.10 3.50 -7.05
CA THR A 42 -20.55 2.85 -8.23
C THR A 42 -20.80 3.67 -9.49
N CYS A 43 -20.30 3.23 -10.63
CA CYS A 43 -20.61 3.83 -11.93
C CYS A 43 -22.12 3.90 -12.24
N GLN A 44 -22.93 3.02 -11.68
CA GLN A 44 -24.40 3.00 -11.84
C GLN A 44 -25.10 3.86 -10.80
N THR A 45 -24.75 3.73 -9.51
CA THR A 45 -25.41 4.47 -8.43
C THR A 45 -25.07 5.96 -8.44
N GLY A 46 -23.98 6.35 -9.07
CA GLY A 46 -23.58 7.75 -9.29
C GLY A 46 -24.40 8.49 -10.38
N GLY A 47 -25.43 7.87 -10.94
CA GLY A 47 -26.29 8.47 -11.97
C GLY A 47 -25.64 8.55 -13.36
N CYS A 48 -24.51 7.90 -13.59
CA CYS A 48 -23.79 7.90 -14.86
C CYS A 48 -24.26 6.80 -15.80
N HIS A 49 -24.50 5.59 -15.31
CA HIS A 49 -25.02 4.46 -16.07
C HIS A 49 -26.31 3.92 -15.41
N SER A 50 -27.21 3.37 -16.22
CA SER A 50 -28.50 2.84 -15.73
C SER A 50 -28.36 1.41 -15.21
N GLY A 51 -29.23 0.99 -14.27
CA GLY A 51 -29.32 -0.37 -13.76
C GLY A 51 -28.78 -0.58 -12.35
N THR A 52 -28.59 -1.83 -11.98
CA THR A 52 -28.03 -2.26 -10.71
C THR A 52 -26.70 -2.99 -10.96
N ALA A 53 -25.69 -2.73 -10.14
CA ALA A 53 -24.41 -3.42 -10.27
C ALA A 53 -24.55 -4.94 -10.10
N ASN A 54 -23.74 -5.71 -10.81
CA ASN A 54 -23.68 -7.18 -10.76
C ASN A 54 -24.95 -7.91 -11.21
N THR A 55 -25.82 -7.29 -12.02
CA THR A 55 -27.03 -7.95 -12.55
C THR A 55 -26.87 -8.44 -13.99
N GLY A 56 -25.82 -8.03 -14.70
CA GLY A 56 -25.50 -8.48 -16.05
C GLY A 56 -24.81 -9.85 -16.11
N PRO A 57 -24.56 -10.39 -17.31
CA PRO A 57 -23.89 -11.68 -17.50
C PRO A 57 -22.36 -11.61 -17.44
N GLY A 58 -21.79 -10.44 -17.27
CA GLY A 58 -20.34 -10.23 -17.21
C GLY A 58 -19.76 -10.33 -15.78
N SER A 59 -18.54 -9.89 -15.64
CA SER A 59 -17.82 -9.95 -14.36
C SER A 59 -16.70 -8.92 -14.27
N VAL A 60 -16.25 -8.65 -13.05
CA VAL A 60 -14.96 -8.01 -12.77
C VAL A 60 -14.17 -8.90 -11.81
N THR A 61 -12.90 -9.12 -12.10
CA THR A 61 -11.99 -9.91 -11.27
C THR A 61 -10.72 -9.12 -11.02
N ILE A 62 -10.14 -9.33 -9.84
CA ILE A 62 -8.83 -8.78 -9.48
C ILE A 62 -7.89 -9.94 -9.14
N THR A 63 -6.67 -9.88 -9.64
CA THR A 63 -5.63 -10.89 -9.43
C THR A 63 -4.28 -10.23 -9.19
N SER A 64 -3.35 -10.97 -8.58
CA SER A 64 -1.95 -10.60 -8.49
C SER A 64 -1.09 -11.80 -8.85
N SER A 65 -0.04 -11.56 -9.63
CA SER A 65 0.90 -12.63 -10.04
C SER A 65 1.96 -12.94 -8.98
N ASP A 66 2.18 -12.03 -8.06
CA ASP A 66 3.28 -12.05 -7.10
C ASP A 66 2.86 -11.86 -5.63
N MET A 67 1.55 -11.69 -5.38
CA MET A 67 0.98 -11.64 -4.03
C MET A 67 0.26 -12.97 -3.73
N THR A 68 1.01 -13.96 -3.26
CA THR A 68 0.45 -15.28 -2.94
C THR A 68 -0.51 -15.19 -1.76
N GLY A 69 -1.72 -15.77 -1.92
CA GLY A 69 -2.72 -15.79 -0.86
C GLY A 69 -3.26 -14.42 -0.45
N TRP A 70 -2.96 -13.36 -1.21
CA TRP A 70 -3.25 -11.98 -0.85
C TRP A 70 -2.62 -11.57 0.48
N GLU A 71 -1.39 -12.04 0.71
CA GLU A 71 -0.56 -11.62 1.83
C GLU A 71 0.50 -10.62 1.35
N TYR A 72 0.51 -9.41 1.92
CA TYR A 72 1.48 -8.40 1.56
C TYR A 72 2.63 -8.31 2.57
N VAL A 73 3.82 -8.07 2.07
CA VAL A 73 4.99 -7.68 2.87
C VAL A 73 5.06 -6.15 2.88
N PRO A 74 5.19 -5.50 4.03
CA PRO A 74 5.31 -4.04 4.11
C PRO A 74 6.40 -3.49 3.19
N GLY A 75 6.10 -2.39 2.48
CA GLY A 75 7.00 -1.71 1.56
C GLY A 75 7.21 -2.41 0.21
N THR A 76 6.67 -3.60 -0.01
CA THR A 76 6.81 -4.35 -1.26
C THR A 76 5.84 -3.86 -2.32
N THR A 77 6.28 -3.81 -3.57
CA THR A 77 5.45 -3.49 -4.73
C THR A 77 4.98 -4.76 -5.43
N TYR A 78 3.68 -4.83 -5.70
CA TYR A 78 3.01 -5.98 -6.33
C TYR A 78 2.38 -5.60 -7.65
N ASN A 79 2.37 -6.57 -8.57
CA ASN A 79 1.65 -6.47 -9.83
C ASN A 79 0.20 -6.88 -9.63
N ILE A 80 -0.71 -5.98 -10.00
CA ILE A 80 -2.16 -6.19 -9.88
C ILE A 80 -2.78 -6.10 -11.27
N SER A 81 -3.67 -7.04 -11.56
CA SER A 81 -4.44 -7.09 -12.79
C SER A 81 -5.93 -7.08 -12.47
N VAL A 82 -6.69 -6.18 -13.11
CA VAL A 82 -8.15 -6.18 -13.07
C VAL A 82 -8.67 -6.50 -14.46
N ASN A 83 -9.47 -7.55 -14.55
CA ASN A 83 -10.17 -7.90 -15.79
C ASN A 83 -11.66 -7.58 -15.65
N VAL A 84 -12.20 -6.81 -16.60
CA VAL A 84 -13.63 -6.54 -16.75
C VAL A 84 -14.10 -7.22 -18.02
N ALA A 85 -15.10 -8.10 -17.93
CA ALA A 85 -15.51 -8.93 -19.04
C ALA A 85 -17.05 -8.98 -19.18
N GLU A 86 -17.53 -8.81 -20.40
CA GLU A 86 -18.91 -9.10 -20.83
C GLU A 86 -18.94 -9.28 -22.33
N THR A 87 -19.45 -10.43 -22.79
CA THR A 87 -19.57 -10.74 -24.22
C THR A 87 -20.43 -9.71 -24.95
N GLY A 88 -19.98 -9.26 -26.12
CA GLY A 88 -20.68 -8.29 -26.96
C GLY A 88 -20.46 -6.82 -26.56
N LYS A 89 -19.67 -6.54 -25.53
CA LYS A 89 -19.27 -5.17 -25.16
C LYS A 89 -17.97 -4.78 -25.85
N LEU A 90 -17.78 -3.47 -26.04
CA LEU A 90 -16.71 -2.91 -26.89
C LEU A 90 -15.81 -1.92 -26.13
N VAL A 91 -16.25 -1.43 -24.97
CA VAL A 91 -15.51 -0.46 -24.16
C VAL A 91 -15.67 -0.84 -22.70
N PHE A 92 -14.56 -0.84 -21.98
CA PHE A 92 -14.53 -1.18 -20.56
C PHE A 92 -13.94 -0.05 -19.74
N GLY A 93 -14.52 0.19 -18.58
CA GLY A 93 -14.07 1.17 -17.61
C GLY A 93 -13.55 0.52 -16.33
N LEU A 94 -12.70 1.23 -15.61
CA LEU A 94 -12.16 0.84 -14.31
C LEU A 94 -12.21 2.01 -13.36
N ALA A 95 -12.57 1.74 -12.10
CA ALA A 95 -12.26 2.55 -10.94
C ALA A 95 -11.84 1.62 -9.81
N THR A 96 -10.68 1.83 -9.18
CA THR A 96 -10.21 1.02 -8.06
C THR A 96 -9.45 1.86 -7.05
N GLU A 97 -9.53 1.49 -5.79
CA GLU A 97 -8.79 2.04 -4.68
C GLU A 97 -8.42 0.95 -3.67
N ALA A 98 -7.39 1.19 -2.86
CA ALA A 98 -6.97 0.32 -1.78
C ALA A 98 -7.11 1.07 -0.44
N LEU A 99 -7.90 0.53 0.48
CA LEU A 99 -8.25 1.18 1.74
C LEU A 99 -7.92 0.29 2.94
N ASN A 100 -7.52 0.92 4.04
CA ASN A 100 -7.44 0.28 5.34
C ASN A 100 -8.83 0.16 6.00
N THR A 101 -8.87 -0.41 7.19
CA THR A 101 -10.12 -0.59 7.98
C THR A 101 -10.78 0.73 8.43
N SER A 102 -10.05 1.84 8.39
CA SER A 102 -10.60 3.19 8.65
C SER A 102 -11.07 3.89 7.37
N ASN A 103 -11.13 3.18 6.24
CA ASN A 103 -11.52 3.70 4.93
C ASN A 103 -10.64 4.86 4.43
N THR A 104 -9.35 4.83 4.72
CA THR A 104 -8.35 5.75 4.18
C THR A 104 -7.39 5.03 3.24
N ASN A 105 -6.73 5.77 2.33
CA ASN A 105 -5.77 5.20 1.40
C ASN A 105 -4.74 4.31 2.11
N ALA A 106 -4.51 3.14 1.57
CA ALA A 106 -3.56 2.15 2.09
C ALA A 106 -2.55 1.74 1.01
N GLY A 107 -1.30 2.08 1.22
CA GLY A 107 -0.26 1.94 0.20
C GLY A 107 -0.39 2.93 -0.95
N THR A 108 0.28 2.66 -2.07
CA THR A 108 0.32 3.55 -3.23
C THR A 108 -0.01 2.79 -4.50
N LEU A 109 -1.07 3.20 -5.19
CA LEU A 109 -1.39 2.73 -6.53
C LEU A 109 -0.50 3.45 -7.55
N ASN A 110 0.09 2.71 -8.50
CA ASN A 110 0.96 3.27 -9.52
C ASN A 110 0.47 2.86 -10.92
N VAL A 111 0.38 3.83 -11.81
CA VAL A 111 0.00 3.63 -13.20
C VAL A 111 1.18 3.08 -13.99
N THR A 112 1.02 1.91 -14.61
CA THR A 112 2.04 1.31 -15.49
C THR A 112 1.86 1.73 -16.95
N ASN A 113 0.64 2.12 -17.33
CA ASN A 113 0.32 2.57 -18.67
C ASN A 113 -0.57 3.83 -18.64
N ALA A 114 0.07 5.00 -18.79
CA ALA A 114 -0.59 6.31 -18.71
C ALA A 114 -1.51 6.62 -19.90
N THR A 115 -1.46 5.88 -20.99
CA THR A 115 -2.43 6.03 -22.09
C THR A 115 -3.76 5.33 -21.79
N ARG A 116 -3.77 4.36 -20.89
CA ARG A 116 -4.94 3.58 -20.52
C ARG A 116 -5.54 3.97 -19.17
N MET A 117 -4.72 4.43 -18.24
CA MET A 117 -5.11 4.66 -16.84
C MET A 117 -4.51 5.96 -16.30
N ARG A 118 -5.10 6.47 -15.24
CA ARG A 118 -4.62 7.62 -14.49
C ARG A 118 -5.03 7.53 -13.02
N LEU A 119 -4.34 8.28 -12.16
CA LEU A 119 -4.73 8.50 -10.77
C LEU A 119 -5.55 9.78 -10.65
N LEU A 120 -6.60 9.73 -9.87
CA LEU A 120 -7.44 10.88 -9.53
C LEU A 120 -7.73 10.88 -8.03
N THR A 121 -7.84 12.07 -7.44
CA THR A 121 -8.27 12.22 -6.06
C THR A 121 -9.75 12.59 -6.02
N ALA A 122 -10.54 11.85 -5.26
CA ALA A 122 -11.95 12.12 -5.02
C ALA A 122 -12.13 13.26 -3.99
N ALA A 123 -13.35 13.78 -3.89
CA ALA A 123 -13.68 14.86 -2.94
C ALA A 123 -13.46 14.45 -1.47
N ASN A 124 -13.52 13.16 -1.15
CA ASN A 124 -13.24 12.59 0.18
C ASN A 124 -11.73 12.43 0.47
N GLY A 125 -10.84 12.87 -0.44
CA GLY A 125 -9.39 12.75 -0.31
C GLY A 125 -8.80 11.38 -0.68
N ARG A 126 -9.64 10.42 -1.11
CA ARG A 126 -9.15 9.11 -1.53
C ARG A 126 -8.63 9.15 -2.95
N THR A 127 -7.64 8.32 -3.23
CA THR A 127 -7.02 8.18 -4.56
C THR A 127 -7.56 6.95 -5.25
N SER A 128 -8.18 7.16 -6.40
CA SER A 128 -8.65 6.09 -7.27
C SER A 128 -7.78 6.01 -8.53
N LEU A 129 -7.41 4.79 -8.93
CA LEU A 129 -6.88 4.50 -10.25
C LEU A 129 -8.05 4.25 -11.18
N THR A 130 -8.13 5.01 -12.28
CA THR A 130 -9.25 4.97 -13.22
C THR A 130 -8.75 4.85 -14.66
N HIS A 131 -9.62 4.34 -15.56
CA HIS A 131 -9.33 4.33 -17.00
C HIS A 131 -9.29 5.75 -17.58
N GLN A 132 -8.53 5.91 -18.67
CA GLN A 132 -8.56 7.07 -19.53
C GLN A 132 -9.48 6.84 -20.75
N PHE A 133 -9.77 7.91 -21.49
CA PHE A 133 -10.48 7.84 -22.76
C PHE A 133 -9.88 6.75 -23.66
N ASN A 134 -10.71 5.87 -24.19
CA ASN A 134 -10.32 4.68 -24.96
C ASN A 134 -9.36 3.69 -24.24
N GLY A 135 -9.00 3.92 -22.98
CA GLY A 135 -8.09 3.04 -22.25
C GLY A 135 -8.59 1.60 -22.08
N GLY A 136 -9.90 1.41 -22.10
CA GLY A 136 -10.56 0.12 -22.06
C GLY A 136 -11.19 -0.32 -23.38
N LEU A 137 -10.78 0.24 -24.53
CA LEU A 137 -11.31 -0.19 -25.83
C LEU A 137 -10.82 -1.61 -26.15
N SER A 138 -11.75 -2.55 -26.23
CA SER A 138 -11.49 -3.97 -26.46
C SER A 138 -12.81 -4.68 -26.78
N ASN A 139 -12.75 -5.90 -27.31
CA ASN A 139 -13.92 -6.76 -27.51
C ASN A 139 -14.06 -7.74 -26.38
N ASP A 140 -15.26 -7.85 -25.82
CA ASP A 140 -15.67 -8.85 -24.82
C ASP A 140 -15.00 -8.74 -23.43
N ALA A 141 -13.77 -8.20 -23.35
CA ALA A 141 -13.07 -8.00 -22.09
C ALA A 141 -11.94 -6.99 -22.22
N ALA A 142 -11.58 -6.32 -21.11
CA ALA A 142 -10.36 -5.53 -21.00
C ALA A 142 -9.66 -5.82 -19.67
N THR A 143 -8.32 -5.96 -19.74
CA THR A 143 -7.46 -6.10 -18.58
C THR A 143 -6.71 -4.79 -18.34
N PHE A 144 -6.68 -4.37 -17.08
CA PHE A 144 -5.97 -3.18 -16.59
C PHE A 144 -4.89 -3.63 -15.62
N ASP A 145 -3.62 -3.47 -16.02
CA ASP A 145 -2.46 -3.86 -15.23
C ASP A 145 -1.82 -2.63 -14.60
N PHE A 146 -1.63 -2.67 -13.29
CA PHE A 146 -1.00 -1.60 -12.52
C PHE A 146 -0.17 -2.20 -11.38
N THR A 147 0.60 -1.37 -10.67
CA THR A 147 1.27 -1.85 -9.47
C THR A 147 0.71 -1.18 -8.22
N TRP A 148 0.82 -1.88 -7.12
CA TRP A 148 0.50 -1.35 -5.81
C TRP A 148 1.68 -1.60 -4.87
N THR A 149 2.16 -0.52 -4.24
CA THR A 149 3.18 -0.59 -3.20
C THR A 149 2.51 -0.62 -1.84
N ALA A 150 2.74 -1.68 -1.09
CA ALA A 150 2.19 -1.82 0.25
C ALA A 150 2.69 -0.72 1.19
N PRO A 151 1.94 -0.37 2.24
CA PRO A 151 2.42 0.52 3.29
C PRO A 151 3.77 0.05 3.84
N SER A 152 4.62 0.99 4.29
CA SER A 152 5.96 0.68 4.83
C SER A 152 5.93 -0.09 6.17
N THR A 153 4.77 -0.15 6.80
CA THR A 153 4.53 -0.89 8.05
C THR A 153 3.29 -1.76 7.91
N ASP A 154 3.17 -2.77 8.77
CA ASP A 154 1.93 -3.51 8.92
C ASP A 154 0.84 -2.59 9.50
N ILE A 155 -0.26 -2.43 8.74
CA ILE A 155 -1.45 -1.67 9.14
C ILE A 155 -2.70 -2.54 9.20
N GLY A 156 -2.53 -3.86 9.21
CA GLY A 156 -3.61 -4.84 9.19
C GLY A 156 -4.22 -5.05 7.81
N ASN A 157 -5.49 -5.37 7.79
CA ASN A 157 -6.21 -5.67 6.55
C ASN A 157 -6.36 -4.44 5.66
N ILE A 158 -6.11 -4.66 4.37
CA ILE A 158 -6.32 -3.68 3.31
C ILE A 158 -7.30 -4.29 2.31
N THR A 159 -8.29 -3.52 1.88
CA THR A 159 -9.28 -3.97 0.92
C THR A 159 -9.14 -3.18 -0.38
N PHE A 160 -8.94 -3.88 -1.47
CA PHE A 160 -9.12 -3.34 -2.81
C PHE A 160 -10.61 -3.32 -3.13
N TYR A 161 -11.13 -2.15 -3.49
CA TYR A 161 -12.48 -1.96 -4.01
C TYR A 161 -12.38 -1.71 -5.52
N VAL A 162 -13.12 -2.46 -6.29
CA VAL A 162 -13.04 -2.42 -7.75
C VAL A 162 -14.44 -2.30 -8.35
N ALA A 163 -14.64 -1.28 -9.18
CA ALA A 163 -15.79 -1.16 -10.06
C ALA A 163 -15.34 -1.20 -11.52
N GLY A 164 -15.87 -2.12 -12.28
CA GLY A 164 -15.70 -2.24 -13.72
C GLY A 164 -17.00 -1.88 -14.46
N ASN A 165 -16.89 -1.22 -15.60
CA ASN A 165 -18.03 -0.92 -16.45
C ASN A 165 -17.85 -1.55 -17.83
N ALA A 166 -18.87 -2.24 -18.34
CA ALA A 166 -18.89 -2.88 -19.65
C ALA A 166 -19.91 -2.16 -20.55
N CYS A 167 -19.44 -1.45 -21.57
CA CYS A 167 -20.23 -0.55 -22.39
C CYS A 167 -20.38 -1.05 -23.82
N ASN A 168 -21.57 -0.85 -24.41
CA ASN A 168 -21.90 -1.24 -25.78
C ASN A 168 -21.51 -0.20 -26.84
N ARG A 169 -20.95 0.96 -26.43
CA ARG A 169 -20.50 2.05 -27.31
C ARG A 169 -21.63 2.66 -28.19
N ASN A 170 -22.86 2.68 -27.71
CA ASN A 170 -23.99 3.27 -28.45
C ASN A 170 -24.10 4.81 -28.30
N GLY A 171 -23.14 5.46 -27.65
CA GLY A 171 -23.11 6.90 -27.43
C GLY A 171 -23.99 7.41 -26.29
N ASN A 172 -24.61 6.50 -25.52
CA ASN A 172 -25.38 6.82 -24.32
C ASN A 172 -25.13 5.75 -23.24
N THR A 173 -25.76 5.90 -22.08
CA THR A 173 -25.55 5.00 -20.94
C THR A 173 -26.49 3.80 -20.89
N SER A 174 -27.38 3.64 -21.92
CA SER A 174 -28.31 2.52 -21.97
C SER A 174 -27.61 1.23 -22.42
N GLY A 175 -27.92 0.14 -21.74
CA GLY A 175 -27.36 -1.17 -22.05
C GLY A 175 -25.90 -1.34 -21.55
N ASP A 176 -25.37 -0.41 -20.80
CA ASP A 176 -24.10 -0.57 -20.08
C ASP A 176 -24.33 -1.32 -18.77
N GLN A 177 -23.33 -2.08 -18.33
CA GLN A 177 -23.38 -2.87 -17.11
C GLN A 177 -22.17 -2.55 -16.21
N CYS A 178 -22.43 -2.41 -14.92
CA CYS A 178 -21.37 -2.23 -13.93
C CYS A 178 -21.22 -3.50 -13.08
N TYR A 179 -19.99 -3.85 -12.82
CA TYR A 179 -19.59 -4.97 -11.99
C TYR A 179 -18.69 -4.47 -10.87
N THR A 180 -18.86 -5.02 -9.68
CA THR A 180 -18.03 -4.69 -8.53
C THR A 180 -17.48 -5.93 -7.88
N THR A 181 -16.28 -5.84 -7.36
CA THR A 181 -15.68 -6.86 -6.51
C THR A 181 -14.79 -6.22 -5.45
N THR A 182 -14.49 -6.99 -4.43
CA THR A 182 -13.53 -6.59 -3.40
C THR A 182 -12.52 -7.70 -3.18
N GLN A 183 -11.30 -7.31 -2.83
CA GLN A 183 -10.27 -8.25 -2.44
C GLN A 183 -9.56 -7.74 -1.19
N VAL A 184 -9.59 -8.54 -0.14
CA VAL A 184 -8.84 -8.25 1.08
C VAL A 184 -7.43 -8.82 0.94
N CYS A 185 -6.42 -8.04 1.32
CA CYS A 185 -5.09 -8.53 1.58
C CYS A 185 -4.71 -8.26 3.03
N THR A 186 -3.94 -9.17 3.62
CA THR A 186 -3.47 -9.14 5.00
C THR A 186 -1.96 -8.97 5.01
N ALA A 187 -1.42 -8.38 6.07
CA ALA A 187 0.02 -8.40 6.21
C ALA A 187 0.49 -9.87 6.34
N LYS A 188 1.51 -10.22 5.57
CA LYS A 188 2.15 -11.52 5.72
C LYS A 188 2.72 -11.61 7.12
N VAL A 189 2.16 -12.47 7.94
CA VAL A 189 2.77 -12.80 9.22
C VAL A 189 4.12 -13.43 8.91
N ALA A 190 5.19 -12.81 9.38
CA ALA A 190 6.50 -13.45 9.29
C ALA A 190 6.36 -14.85 9.89
N ASP A 191 6.68 -15.86 9.09
CA ASP A 191 6.46 -17.26 9.44
C ASP A 191 7.22 -17.57 10.75
N SER A 192 6.49 -17.54 11.87
CA SER A 192 7.03 -17.83 13.19
C SER A 192 7.21 -19.35 13.43
N THR A 193 7.17 -20.15 12.36
CA THR A 193 7.40 -21.60 12.44
C THR A 193 8.89 -21.96 12.49
N GLY A 194 9.65 -21.10 13.12
CA GLY A 194 10.98 -21.45 13.61
C GLY A 194 11.07 -21.02 15.04
N THR A 195 11.38 -21.91 15.95
CA THR A 195 12.02 -21.61 17.22
C THR A 195 13.43 -21.04 16.98
N GLY A 196 13.61 -20.32 15.89
CA GLY A 196 14.74 -19.49 15.52
C GLY A 196 14.41 -18.08 15.92
N ILE A 197 15.17 -17.51 16.83
CA ILE A 197 15.33 -16.07 17.05
C ILE A 197 15.29 -15.41 15.66
N GLN A 198 14.32 -14.53 15.40
CA GLN A 198 14.35 -13.70 14.21
C GLN A 198 15.71 -13.00 14.19
N SER A 199 16.61 -13.46 13.33
CA SER A 199 17.71 -12.63 12.92
C SER A 199 17.11 -11.54 12.04
N PHE A 200 16.69 -10.41 12.64
CA PHE A 200 16.81 -9.19 11.90
C PHE A 200 18.23 -9.21 11.34
N GLU A 201 18.39 -9.06 10.05
CA GLU A 201 19.69 -8.69 9.49
C GLU A 201 19.99 -7.27 9.99
N SER A 202 20.19 -7.14 11.29
CA SER A 202 20.85 -6.00 11.85
C SER A 202 22.30 -6.18 11.44
N GLU A 203 22.90 -5.15 10.86
CA GLU A 203 24.30 -5.09 10.47
C GLU A 203 25.27 -5.34 11.64
N LEU A 204 24.74 -5.69 12.82
CA LEU A 204 25.48 -5.99 14.02
C LEU A 204 25.88 -7.47 14.03
N ASN A 205 27.09 -7.77 13.56
CA ASN A 205 27.72 -9.07 13.74
C ASN A 205 28.41 -9.15 15.08
N LEU A 206 27.92 -10.05 15.94
CA LEU A 206 28.40 -10.29 17.30
C LEU A 206 29.25 -11.55 17.33
N ASN A 207 30.53 -11.41 17.69
CA ASN A 207 31.42 -12.56 17.92
C ASN A 207 31.94 -12.52 19.36
N ILE A 208 31.85 -13.66 20.07
CA ILE A 208 32.27 -13.82 21.47
C ILE A 208 33.42 -14.81 21.52
N PHE A 209 34.53 -14.43 22.17
CA PHE A 209 35.70 -15.29 22.29
C PHE A 209 36.48 -15.03 23.61
N PRO A 210 37.18 -16.06 24.13
CA PRO A 210 37.00 -17.47 23.77
C PRO A 210 35.63 -17.98 24.17
N ASN A 211 35.15 -19.02 23.50
CA ASN A 211 33.95 -19.74 23.93
C ASN A 211 34.24 -21.24 23.85
N PRO A 212 34.40 -21.95 24.96
CA PRO A 212 34.09 -21.58 26.36
C PRO A 212 34.94 -20.45 26.94
N VAL A 213 34.31 -19.68 27.83
CA VAL A 213 34.91 -18.57 28.58
C VAL A 213 35.47 -19.07 29.91
N VAL A 214 36.76 -18.78 30.17
CA VAL A 214 37.41 -19.07 31.45
C VAL A 214 37.48 -17.82 32.32
N ASP A 215 38.23 -16.79 31.86
CA ASP A 215 38.52 -15.61 32.66
C ASP A 215 37.86 -14.33 32.11
N LYS A 216 37.82 -14.16 30.80
CA LYS A 216 37.34 -12.94 30.16
C LYS A 216 36.39 -13.25 29.01
N ILE A 217 35.35 -12.44 28.94
CA ILE A 217 34.38 -12.40 27.85
C ILE A 217 34.82 -11.29 26.90
N ASN A 218 35.36 -11.64 25.75
CA ASN A 218 35.66 -10.67 24.71
C ASN A 218 34.55 -10.65 23.69
N ILE A 219 34.08 -9.45 23.37
CA ILE A 219 32.94 -9.22 22.45
C ILE A 219 33.48 -8.38 21.30
N HIS A 220 33.50 -8.95 20.11
CA HIS A 220 33.80 -8.22 18.89
C HIS A 220 32.50 -7.87 18.17
N LEU A 221 32.31 -6.58 17.96
CA LEU A 221 31.16 -6.00 17.27
C LEU A 221 31.59 -5.51 15.91
N ASN A 222 31.19 -6.18 14.85
CA ASN A 222 31.29 -5.71 13.47
C ASN A 222 29.97 -5.01 13.12
N ASN A 223 29.93 -3.70 13.31
CA ASN A 223 28.80 -2.86 12.96
C ASN A 223 29.27 -1.67 12.14
N THR A 224 28.40 -1.15 11.28
CA THR A 224 28.69 -0.01 10.41
C THR A 224 28.32 1.33 11.05
N SER A 225 27.55 1.31 12.14
CA SER A 225 27.05 2.51 12.83
C SER A 225 27.39 2.53 14.31
N ILE A 226 27.39 3.72 14.91
CA ILE A 226 27.57 3.92 16.35
C ILE A 226 26.24 3.56 17.06
N LEU A 227 26.34 2.68 18.07
CA LEU A 227 25.20 2.34 18.93
C LEU A 227 25.28 3.12 20.24
N ASN A 228 24.27 3.96 20.49
CA ASN A 228 24.15 4.73 21.73
C ASN A 228 23.23 4.03 22.73
N ASN A 229 23.39 4.35 24.01
CA ASN A 229 22.53 3.87 25.10
C ASN A 229 22.43 2.33 25.17
N THR A 230 23.57 1.66 24.98
CA THR A 230 23.60 0.19 24.85
C THR A 230 23.85 -0.46 26.18
N ASN A 231 23.08 -1.49 26.49
CA ASN A 231 23.22 -2.36 27.64
C ASN A 231 23.75 -3.73 27.20
N ILE A 232 24.65 -4.30 27.98
CA ILE A 232 25.22 -5.64 27.77
C ILE A 232 24.98 -6.46 29.01
N SER A 233 24.27 -7.59 28.87
CA SER A 233 23.89 -8.45 30.00
C SER A 233 24.06 -9.93 29.69
N LEU A 234 24.20 -10.73 30.74
CA LEU A 234 24.13 -12.18 30.70
C LEU A 234 22.76 -12.64 31.22
N ILE A 235 22.17 -13.54 30.49
CA ILE A 235 20.84 -14.12 30.76
C ILE A 235 21.03 -15.63 30.91
N ASP A 236 20.41 -16.24 31.92
CA ASP A 236 20.37 -17.68 32.08
C ASP A 236 19.34 -18.34 31.13
N MET A 237 19.31 -19.65 31.11
CA MET A 237 18.41 -20.41 30.23
C MET A 237 16.93 -20.30 30.63
N SER A 238 16.61 -19.68 31.76
CA SER A 238 15.23 -19.35 32.16
C SER A 238 14.78 -17.98 31.67
N GLY A 239 15.69 -17.21 31.04
CA GLY A 239 15.43 -15.84 30.55
C GLY A 239 15.69 -14.75 31.61
N LYS A 240 16.24 -15.11 32.79
CA LYS A 240 16.54 -14.16 33.86
C LYS A 240 17.90 -13.54 33.63
N THR A 241 17.99 -12.21 33.73
CA THR A 241 19.27 -11.50 33.76
C THR A 241 20.04 -11.82 35.02
N VAL A 242 21.24 -12.39 34.88
CA VAL A 242 22.09 -12.84 35.98
C VAL A 242 23.32 -11.97 36.18
N ALA A 243 23.72 -11.20 35.19
CA ALA A 243 24.75 -10.18 35.30
C ALA A 243 24.57 -9.06 34.29
N ASN A 244 24.90 -7.82 34.66
CA ASN A 244 25.03 -6.69 33.76
C ASN A 244 26.53 -6.40 33.59
N LEU A 245 27.04 -6.52 32.36
CA LEU A 245 28.44 -6.26 32.02
C LEU A 245 28.66 -4.79 31.72
N ALA A 246 27.69 -4.14 31.09
CA ALA A 246 27.71 -2.69 30.82
C ALA A 246 26.30 -2.12 30.76
N ASN A 247 26.15 -0.86 31.16
CA ASN A 247 24.89 -0.13 31.09
C ASN A 247 25.12 1.23 30.43
N ASN A 248 24.23 1.57 29.50
CA ASN A 248 24.21 2.89 28.85
C ASN A 248 25.53 3.30 28.19
N VAL A 249 26.23 2.37 27.57
CA VAL A 249 27.51 2.63 26.88
C VAL A 249 27.28 2.98 25.42
N GLN A 250 28.23 3.72 24.85
CA GLN A 250 28.32 3.95 23.42
C GLN A 250 29.27 2.92 22.80
N LEU A 251 28.82 2.22 21.79
CA LEU A 251 29.61 1.27 21.02
C LEU A 251 29.95 1.87 19.65
N THR A 252 31.25 1.91 19.34
CA THR A 252 31.73 2.36 18.03
C THR A 252 31.84 1.18 17.06
N SER A 253 31.91 1.46 15.77
CA SER A 253 32.09 0.42 14.76
C SER A 253 33.39 -0.35 14.98
N ASN A 254 33.34 -1.67 14.75
CA ASN A 254 34.48 -2.58 14.89
C ASN A 254 35.18 -2.54 16.28
N SER A 255 34.40 -2.33 17.35
CA SER A 255 34.94 -2.31 18.71
C SER A 255 35.11 -3.71 19.28
N VAL A 256 36.15 -3.89 20.06
CA VAL A 256 36.37 -5.07 20.91
C VAL A 256 36.19 -4.65 22.36
N LEU A 257 35.28 -5.29 23.05
CA LEU A 257 35.01 -5.06 24.46
C LEU A 257 35.49 -6.27 25.25
N SER A 258 36.07 -6.07 26.43
CA SER A 258 36.55 -7.13 27.28
C SER A 258 36.01 -6.96 28.69
N TYR A 259 35.33 -7.96 29.20
CA TYR A 259 34.76 -8.00 30.56
C TYR A 259 35.29 -9.21 31.32
N ASP A 260 35.52 -9.06 32.61
CA ASP A 260 35.85 -10.19 33.47
C ASP A 260 34.65 -11.12 33.61
N ARG A 261 34.91 -12.43 33.64
CA ARG A 261 33.89 -13.43 33.94
C ARG A 261 33.29 -13.14 35.30
N PRO A 262 31.96 -13.03 35.46
CA PRO A 262 31.36 -12.82 36.74
C PRO A 262 31.61 -14.04 37.67
N HIS A 263 32.28 -13.81 38.80
CA HIS A 263 32.70 -14.87 39.73
C HIS A 263 31.54 -15.57 40.46
N ASN A 264 30.38 -14.93 40.47
CA ASN A 264 29.17 -15.47 41.14
C ASN A 264 28.32 -16.35 40.19
N LEU A 265 28.74 -16.57 38.96
CA LEU A 265 28.04 -17.42 38.00
C LEU A 265 28.69 -18.81 37.94
N ASN A 266 27.85 -19.83 37.97
CA ASN A 266 28.27 -21.23 37.82
C ASN A 266 28.73 -21.52 36.37
N THR A 267 29.52 -22.58 36.24
CA THR A 267 29.79 -23.18 34.94
C THR A 267 28.49 -23.56 34.24
N GLY A 268 28.32 -23.18 32.99
CA GLY A 268 27.08 -23.47 32.27
C GLY A 268 26.88 -22.63 31.05
N LEU A 269 25.73 -22.85 30.37
CA LEU A 269 25.31 -22.13 29.17
C LEU A 269 24.54 -20.85 29.56
N TYR A 270 24.93 -19.74 28.96
CA TYR A 270 24.32 -18.43 29.13
C TYR A 270 24.07 -17.78 27.77
N ILE A 271 23.25 -16.75 27.77
CA ILE A 271 22.98 -15.91 26.60
C ILE A 271 23.57 -14.52 26.92
N LEU A 272 24.51 -14.03 26.11
CA LEU A 272 24.91 -12.66 26.11
C LEU A 272 23.93 -11.87 25.25
N GLN A 273 23.38 -10.82 25.82
CA GLN A 273 22.43 -9.92 25.16
C GLN A 273 22.99 -8.51 25.11
N ILE A 274 22.91 -7.90 23.95
CA ILE A 274 23.25 -6.48 23.70
C ILE A 274 21.98 -5.78 23.22
N SER A 275 21.56 -4.72 23.90
CA SER A 275 20.34 -3.98 23.57
C SER A 275 20.51 -2.48 23.73
N ASN A 276 20.02 -1.70 22.77
CA ASN A 276 19.99 -0.23 22.82
C ASN A 276 18.56 0.34 22.94
N GLY A 277 17.58 -0.51 23.29
CA GLY A 277 16.17 -0.14 23.40
C GLY A 277 15.42 -0.12 22.04
N ARG A 278 16.13 -0.18 20.91
CA ARG A 278 15.53 -0.33 19.56
C ARG A 278 15.83 -1.69 18.97
N GLU A 279 17.03 -2.18 19.20
CA GLU A 279 17.55 -3.43 18.68
C GLU A 279 18.11 -4.27 19.82
N THR A 280 17.99 -5.59 19.70
CA THR A 280 18.56 -6.54 20.63
C THR A 280 19.23 -7.65 19.84
N LYS A 281 20.50 -7.93 20.16
CA LYS A 281 21.26 -9.08 19.67
C LYS A 281 21.63 -9.98 20.79
N SER A 282 21.62 -11.28 20.52
CA SER A 282 21.97 -12.30 21.50
C SER A 282 22.90 -13.34 20.90
N SER A 283 23.82 -13.83 21.72
CA SER A 283 24.69 -14.95 21.33
C SER A 283 24.87 -15.87 22.54
N ARG A 284 25.02 -17.17 22.27
CA ARG A 284 25.28 -18.17 23.30
C ARG A 284 26.75 -18.16 23.69
N LEU A 285 27.00 -18.27 24.99
CA LEU A 285 28.35 -18.50 25.51
C LEU A 285 28.31 -19.55 26.62
N PHE A 286 29.41 -20.29 26.76
CA PHE A 286 29.58 -21.27 27.82
C PHE A 286 30.64 -20.74 28.80
N LEU A 287 30.25 -20.58 30.07
CA LEU A 287 31.18 -20.26 31.15
C LEU A 287 31.75 -21.57 31.73
N GLN A 288 33.08 -21.65 31.80
CA GLN A 288 33.78 -22.82 32.30
C GLN A 288 34.38 -22.58 33.71
#